data_19b5b2ea48b5c39e4c1776a540068e07
#
_entry.id   19b5b2ea48b5c39e4c1776a540068e07
#
_cell.length_a   1.000
_cell.length_b   1.000
_cell.length_c   1.000
_cell.angle_alpha   90.00
_cell.angle_beta   90.00
_cell.angle_gamma   90.00
#
_symmetry.space_group_name_H-M   'P 1'
#
loop_
_entity.id
_entity.type
_entity.pdbx_description
1 polymer ?
#
loop_
_entity_poly.entity_id
_entity_poly.type
_entity_poly.pdbx_seq_one_letter_code
_entity_poly.pdbx_strand_id
1 'polypeptide(L)'
;MIYLQHKISVFFDMEKRRYRKFIRYFLFNWLSLISLNIFAQDMIKPIDRPVLLSGNFGELRATHFHSGIDIRTGGVEGLPVVCVKDGKVVRVSVSPTGYGRALYVEHEDGTTTVYGHLQRFNARITALVRQIQYEQESFKIDEEVRDRQLIFHQGDTIAFSGNTGSSGGPHLHFEVRNTRSEHTLNPLLFYKIRDSRIPVVRGVYLYRESASGCVGLVRRVALKQSANGRYTLGQLNIPAGKIGIAVFVTDYMNDSWNKLGIYRLGVVAGKDTLFAMQMDSCSFDQTCFINEIKDFDCYKKKETVYRCFGNYQGQVMGVKNRNQGWITVGEDSIVPVKIDLKDINGNRATVTLTLKGKEAPVQEEQEVLRYDRSYSLDLSGATLDLEAGALSASVPKGMKIEKDTVSGRDIFVLSEKDVPLLKKARLSVAGEFDRKALICEVDRAGRKYPLATQWSEEGLVAEIGYLSRYTIAEDRQPPVISFLGKFPDGSLKFKIKD
;
A
#
# COMPACT_ATOMS: atom_id res chain seq x y z
N MET A 1 -14.72 -67.71 0.58
CA MET A 1 -13.70 -67.24 -0.41
C MET A 1 -14.16 -65.99 -1.19
N ILE A 2 -15.42 -65.81 -1.51
CA ILE A 2 -15.94 -64.63 -2.28
C ILE A 2 -15.88 -63.35 -1.49
N TYR A 3 -16.06 -63.37 -0.15
CA TYR A 3 -16.06 -62.15 0.71
C TYR A 3 -14.65 -61.51 0.87
N LEU A 4 -13.58 -62.31 0.76
CA LEU A 4 -12.20 -61.82 0.86
C LEU A 4 -11.75 -61.16 -0.44
N GLN A 5 -12.21 -61.66 -1.59
CA GLN A 5 -11.89 -61.06 -2.90
C GLN A 5 -12.56 -59.68 -3.08
N HIS A 6 -13.76 -59.48 -2.54
CA HIS A 6 -14.42 -58.18 -2.62
C HIS A 6 -13.74 -57.10 -1.76
N LYS A 7 -13.27 -57.43 -0.56
CA LYS A 7 -12.52 -56.48 0.29
C LYS A 7 -11.14 -56.09 -0.31
N ILE A 8 -10.44 -57.02 -0.96
CA ILE A 8 -9.20 -56.75 -1.62
C ILE A 8 -9.36 -55.85 -2.85
N SER A 9 -10.41 -56.08 -3.65
CA SER A 9 -10.75 -55.21 -4.79
C SER A 9 -11.08 -53.80 -4.39
N VAL A 10 -11.88 -53.59 -3.31
CA VAL A 10 -12.22 -52.26 -2.80
C VAL A 10 -11.00 -51.54 -2.22
N PHE A 11 -10.08 -52.26 -1.58
CA PHE A 11 -8.86 -51.67 -1.05
C PHE A 11 -7.91 -51.19 -2.17
N PHE A 12 -7.74 -51.95 -3.24
CA PHE A 12 -6.96 -51.56 -4.41
C PHE A 12 -7.59 -50.40 -5.19
N ASP A 13 -8.91 -50.29 -5.23
CA ASP A 13 -9.60 -49.18 -5.89
C ASP A 13 -9.54 -47.86 -5.07
N MET A 14 -9.54 -47.96 -3.75
CA MET A 14 -9.33 -46.82 -2.85
C MET A 14 -7.90 -46.28 -2.93
N GLU A 15 -6.88 -47.15 -3.00
CA GLU A 15 -5.48 -46.75 -3.20
C GLU A 15 -5.27 -46.10 -4.57
N LYS A 16 -5.81 -46.68 -5.65
CA LYS A 16 -5.77 -46.09 -7.00
C LYS A 16 -6.45 -44.71 -7.06
N ARG A 17 -7.57 -44.48 -6.34
CA ARG A 17 -8.21 -43.15 -6.25
C ARG A 17 -7.39 -42.17 -5.43
N ARG A 18 -6.70 -42.61 -4.38
CA ARG A 18 -5.82 -41.77 -3.56
C ARG A 18 -4.56 -41.38 -4.36
N TYR A 19 -3.95 -42.30 -5.10
CA TYR A 19 -2.81 -42.04 -5.99
C TYR A 19 -3.17 -41.12 -7.15
N ARG A 20 -4.36 -41.28 -7.78
CA ARG A 20 -4.84 -40.38 -8.84
C ARG A 20 -5.13 -38.97 -8.35
N LYS A 21 -5.62 -38.80 -7.11
CA LYS A 21 -5.78 -37.48 -6.49
C LYS A 21 -4.40 -36.85 -6.19
N PHE A 22 -3.45 -37.63 -5.67
CA PHE A 22 -2.10 -37.14 -5.35
C PHE A 22 -1.35 -36.72 -6.63
N ILE A 23 -1.43 -37.52 -7.70
CA ILE A 23 -0.82 -37.18 -9.00
C ILE A 23 -1.49 -35.96 -9.62
N ARG A 24 -2.82 -35.78 -9.52
CA ARG A 24 -3.51 -34.57 -9.99
C ARG A 24 -3.11 -33.34 -9.22
N TYR A 25 -2.97 -33.43 -7.89
CA TYR A 25 -2.48 -32.32 -7.06
C TYR A 25 -1.01 -31.98 -7.35
N PHE A 26 -0.18 -32.97 -7.58
CA PHE A 26 1.24 -32.78 -7.90
C PHE A 26 1.43 -32.19 -9.31
N LEU A 27 0.70 -32.69 -10.30
CA LEU A 27 0.70 -32.15 -11.67
C LEU A 27 0.11 -30.75 -11.76
N PHE A 28 -0.93 -30.43 -10.97
CA PHE A 28 -1.51 -29.09 -10.95
C PHE A 28 -0.56 -28.06 -10.31
N ASN A 29 0.14 -28.41 -9.24
CA ASN A 29 1.16 -27.55 -8.65
C ASN A 29 2.43 -27.46 -9.51
N TRP A 30 2.78 -28.50 -10.25
CA TRP A 30 3.96 -28.50 -11.12
C TRP A 30 3.70 -27.70 -12.41
N LEU A 31 2.52 -27.79 -12.98
CA LEU A 31 2.08 -26.96 -14.12
C LEU A 31 1.98 -25.47 -13.75
N SER A 32 1.55 -25.13 -12.54
CA SER A 32 1.54 -23.72 -12.10
C SER A 32 2.94 -23.16 -11.84
N LEU A 33 3.91 -23.99 -11.41
CA LEU A 33 5.31 -23.62 -11.25
C LEU A 33 6.05 -23.49 -12.60
N ILE A 34 5.68 -24.30 -13.59
CA ILE A 34 6.27 -24.24 -14.95
C ILE A 34 5.73 -23.02 -15.70
N SER A 35 4.44 -22.68 -15.55
CA SER A 35 3.86 -21.50 -16.22
C SER A 35 4.48 -20.18 -15.72
N LEU A 36 4.80 -20.05 -14.43
CA LEU A 36 5.47 -18.87 -13.89
C LEU A 36 6.91 -18.68 -14.40
N ASN A 37 7.62 -19.77 -14.73
CA ASN A 37 8.99 -19.69 -15.26
C ASN A 37 9.07 -19.38 -16.76
N ILE A 38 8.02 -19.65 -17.54
CA ILE A 38 7.98 -19.36 -18.98
C ILE A 38 7.79 -17.86 -19.22
N PHE A 39 6.99 -17.17 -18.39
CA PHE A 39 6.73 -15.74 -18.51
C PHE A 39 7.91 -14.83 -18.11
N ALA A 40 8.82 -15.30 -17.26
CA ALA A 40 9.92 -14.48 -16.73
C ALA A 40 11.03 -14.16 -17.75
N GLN A 41 11.03 -14.77 -18.94
CA GLN A 41 12.12 -14.61 -19.91
C GLN A 41 11.77 -13.70 -21.12
N ASP A 42 10.50 -13.35 -21.32
CA ASP A 42 10.06 -12.70 -22.55
C ASP A 42 10.04 -11.16 -22.50
N MET A 43 10.08 -10.54 -21.33
CA MET A 43 10.04 -9.08 -21.23
C MET A 43 11.44 -8.46 -21.26
N ILE A 44 11.67 -7.51 -22.18
CA ILE A 44 12.87 -6.68 -22.15
C ILE A 44 12.72 -5.53 -21.15
N LYS A 45 13.82 -4.90 -20.77
CA LYS A 45 13.79 -3.71 -19.90
C LYS A 45 13.04 -2.57 -20.58
N PRO A 46 12.18 -1.82 -19.84
CA PRO A 46 11.43 -0.71 -20.43
C PRO A 46 12.29 0.52 -20.75
N ILE A 47 13.51 0.60 -20.18
CA ILE A 47 14.52 1.63 -20.48
C ILE A 47 15.87 0.93 -20.66
N ASP A 48 16.66 1.36 -21.63
CA ASP A 48 18.01 0.84 -21.88
C ASP A 48 19.03 1.31 -20.84
N ARG A 49 18.84 0.83 -19.61
CA ARG A 49 19.72 1.08 -18.46
C ARG A 49 19.70 -0.09 -17.48
N PRO A 50 20.70 -0.19 -16.57
CA PRO A 50 20.56 -1.06 -15.40
C PRO A 50 19.29 -0.72 -14.62
N VAL A 51 18.50 -1.73 -14.25
CA VAL A 51 17.28 -1.52 -13.46
C VAL A 51 17.70 -1.25 -12.00
N LEU A 52 17.91 0.01 -11.68
CA LEU A 52 18.11 0.50 -10.32
C LEU A 52 16.81 1.13 -9.83
N LEU A 53 16.37 0.76 -8.63
CA LEU A 53 15.07 1.16 -8.11
C LEU A 53 15.18 2.38 -7.19
N SER A 54 14.21 3.27 -7.28
CA SER A 54 13.88 4.28 -6.25
C SER A 54 12.68 3.86 -5.39
N GLY A 55 11.89 2.91 -5.82
CA GLY A 55 10.80 2.26 -5.10
C GLY A 55 10.52 0.87 -5.66
N ASN A 56 10.23 -0.10 -4.81
CA ASN A 56 9.90 -1.45 -5.22
C ASN A 56 8.40 -1.77 -5.03
N PHE A 57 7.97 -2.90 -5.61
CA PHE A 57 6.61 -3.37 -5.53
C PHE A 57 6.20 -3.69 -4.08
N GLY A 58 4.97 -3.32 -3.70
CA GLY A 58 4.44 -3.55 -2.36
C GLY A 58 5.01 -2.64 -1.26
N GLU A 59 5.84 -1.65 -1.62
CA GLU A 59 6.34 -0.66 -0.66
C GLU A 59 5.18 0.11 -0.02
N LEU A 60 5.30 0.35 1.30
CA LEU A 60 4.29 1.07 2.07
C LEU A 60 4.30 2.56 1.74
N ARG A 61 3.31 3.03 0.99
CA ARG A 61 3.09 4.45 0.69
C ARG A 61 2.13 5.10 1.70
N ALA A 62 1.80 6.36 1.52
CA ALA A 62 0.92 7.08 2.44
C ALA A 62 -0.47 6.44 2.54
N THR A 63 -1.08 6.08 1.41
CA THR A 63 -2.47 5.60 1.31
C THR A 63 -2.63 4.27 0.58
N HIS A 64 -1.55 3.71 0.01
CA HIS A 64 -1.62 2.53 -0.84
C HIS A 64 -0.30 1.74 -0.81
N PHE A 65 -0.33 0.47 -1.23
CA PHE A 65 0.86 -0.29 -1.59
C PHE A 65 1.35 0.17 -2.96
N HIS A 66 2.66 0.29 -3.13
CA HIS A 66 3.23 0.62 -4.41
C HIS A 66 2.91 -0.46 -5.46
N SER A 67 2.17 -0.09 -6.49
CA SER A 67 1.60 -1.02 -7.48
C SER A 67 2.58 -1.48 -8.56
N GLY A 68 3.79 -0.92 -8.58
CA GLY A 68 4.81 -1.21 -9.57
C GLY A 68 6.22 -1.11 -9.03
N ILE A 69 7.15 -0.79 -9.91
CA ILE A 69 8.53 -0.43 -9.57
C ILE A 69 8.85 0.96 -10.13
N ASP A 70 9.63 1.73 -9.39
CA ASP A 70 10.12 3.04 -9.83
C ASP A 70 11.56 2.88 -10.31
N ILE A 71 11.77 2.89 -11.63
CA ILE A 71 13.08 2.71 -12.25
C ILE A 71 13.77 4.07 -12.37
N ARG A 72 14.96 4.17 -11.79
CA ARG A 72 15.77 5.40 -11.79
C ARG A 72 16.22 5.79 -13.18
N THR A 73 16.06 7.07 -13.52
CA THR A 73 16.53 7.64 -14.78
C THR A 73 17.82 8.47 -14.62
N GLY A 74 18.42 8.44 -13.43
CA GLY A 74 19.60 9.26 -13.12
C GLY A 74 19.29 10.74 -12.92
N GLY A 75 18.03 11.07 -12.56
CA GLY A 75 17.58 12.45 -12.36
C GLY A 75 17.28 13.21 -13.64
N VAL A 76 17.24 12.52 -14.80
CA VAL A 76 16.95 13.13 -16.11
C VAL A 76 15.61 12.65 -16.66
N GLU A 77 14.97 13.51 -17.43
CA GLU A 77 13.77 13.20 -18.21
C GLU A 77 14.13 12.97 -19.68
N GLY A 78 13.22 12.38 -20.46
CA GLY A 78 13.34 12.26 -21.91
C GLY A 78 14.08 11.01 -22.38
N LEU A 79 14.39 10.05 -21.51
CA LEU A 79 14.96 8.76 -21.95
C LEU A 79 13.90 7.96 -22.70
N PRO A 80 14.24 7.31 -23.84
CA PRO A 80 13.33 6.45 -24.54
C PRO A 80 12.77 5.35 -23.63
N VAL A 81 11.45 5.20 -23.67
CA VAL A 81 10.71 4.11 -23.00
C VAL A 81 10.19 3.20 -24.11
N VAL A 82 10.53 1.92 -24.01
CA VAL A 82 10.21 0.94 -25.05
C VAL A 82 9.11 -0.02 -24.61
N CYS A 83 8.38 -0.54 -25.60
CA CYS A 83 7.44 -1.64 -25.41
C CYS A 83 8.22 -2.88 -24.97
N VAL A 84 7.91 -3.40 -23.78
CA VAL A 84 8.69 -4.51 -23.18
C VAL A 84 8.43 -5.87 -23.84
N LYS A 85 7.32 -5.98 -24.58
CA LYS A 85 6.84 -7.16 -25.28
C LYS A 85 5.89 -6.70 -26.39
N ASP A 86 5.70 -7.49 -27.45
CA ASP A 86 4.68 -7.19 -28.46
C ASP A 86 3.32 -6.95 -27.82
N GLY A 87 2.63 -5.89 -28.23
CA GLY A 87 1.38 -5.55 -27.60
C GLY A 87 0.62 -4.42 -28.28
N LYS A 88 -0.54 -4.16 -27.73
CA LYS A 88 -1.48 -3.15 -28.20
C LYS A 88 -1.74 -2.13 -27.10
N VAL A 89 -1.58 -0.85 -27.41
CA VAL A 89 -2.02 0.22 -26.51
C VAL A 89 -3.53 0.17 -26.39
N VAL A 90 -4.01 -0.03 -25.15
CA VAL A 90 -5.43 -0.18 -24.85
C VAL A 90 -6.01 0.98 -24.07
N ARG A 91 -5.18 1.74 -23.36
CA ARG A 91 -5.61 2.91 -22.59
C ARG A 91 -4.51 3.96 -22.56
N VAL A 92 -4.90 5.24 -22.62
CA VAL A 92 -4.04 6.40 -22.45
C VAL A 92 -4.61 7.31 -21.37
N SER A 93 -3.75 7.83 -20.49
CA SER A 93 -4.17 8.75 -19.43
C SER A 93 -3.25 9.96 -19.38
N VAL A 94 -3.84 11.13 -19.18
CA VAL A 94 -3.14 12.39 -18.90
C VAL A 94 -3.83 13.07 -17.72
N SER A 95 -3.11 13.26 -16.62
CA SER A 95 -3.63 13.84 -15.41
C SER A 95 -2.60 14.76 -14.76
N PRO A 96 -2.99 15.84 -14.06
CA PRO A 96 -2.08 16.62 -13.23
C PRO A 96 -1.60 15.86 -11.98
N THR A 97 -2.28 14.81 -11.58
CA THR A 97 -2.00 13.99 -10.38
C THR A 97 -1.85 12.51 -10.73
N GLY A 98 -1.58 11.67 -9.74
CA GLY A 98 -1.44 10.22 -9.92
C GLY A 98 -0.28 9.88 -10.86
N TYR A 99 -0.53 9.02 -11.84
CA TYR A 99 0.48 8.60 -12.83
C TYR A 99 0.91 9.71 -13.81
N GLY A 100 0.25 10.87 -13.82
CA GLY A 100 0.54 11.93 -14.79
C GLY A 100 0.16 11.51 -16.19
N ARG A 101 1.13 11.45 -17.11
CA ARG A 101 0.96 10.78 -18.41
C ARG A 101 1.26 9.30 -18.23
N ALA A 102 0.28 8.46 -18.56
CA ALA A 102 0.41 7.01 -18.47
C ALA A 102 -0.06 6.31 -19.75
N LEU A 103 0.56 5.16 -20.01
CA LEU A 103 0.28 4.31 -21.16
C LEU A 103 0.07 2.89 -20.68
N TYR A 104 -0.98 2.23 -21.20
CA TYR A 104 -1.33 0.84 -20.90
C TYR A 104 -1.21 0.00 -22.16
N VAL A 105 -0.38 -1.03 -22.11
CA VAL A 105 -0.12 -1.93 -23.25
C VAL A 105 -0.53 -3.34 -22.86
N GLU A 106 -1.52 -3.89 -23.56
CA GLU A 106 -1.99 -5.26 -23.39
C GLU A 106 -1.17 -6.20 -24.28
N HIS A 107 -0.80 -7.35 -23.72
CA HIS A 107 -0.01 -8.40 -24.35
C HIS A 107 -0.83 -9.68 -24.53
N GLU A 108 -0.46 -10.52 -25.50
CA GLU A 108 -1.18 -11.75 -25.82
C GLU A 108 -1.19 -12.79 -24.67
N ASP A 109 -0.22 -12.71 -23.75
CA ASP A 109 -0.11 -13.60 -22.60
C ASP A 109 -1.09 -13.28 -21.45
N GLY A 110 -1.98 -12.31 -21.64
CA GLY A 110 -2.95 -11.87 -20.62
C GLY A 110 -2.38 -10.94 -19.58
N THR A 111 -1.21 -10.35 -19.83
CA THR A 111 -0.65 -9.27 -19.03
C THR A 111 -0.89 -7.90 -19.68
N THR A 112 -0.96 -6.87 -18.87
CA THR A 112 -0.97 -5.47 -19.28
C THR A 112 0.16 -4.73 -18.59
N THR A 113 1.03 -4.05 -19.34
CA THR A 113 2.07 -3.21 -18.76
C THR A 113 1.65 -1.76 -18.71
N VAL A 114 2.02 -1.08 -17.61
CA VAL A 114 1.71 0.34 -17.38
C VAL A 114 3.00 1.12 -17.24
N TYR A 115 3.08 2.23 -17.96
CA TYR A 115 4.21 3.14 -17.96
C TYR A 115 3.74 4.50 -17.46
N GLY A 116 4.18 4.93 -16.30
CA GLY A 116 3.73 6.16 -15.64
C GLY A 116 4.80 7.26 -15.57
N HIS A 117 4.37 8.44 -15.16
CA HIS A 117 5.16 9.67 -15.01
C HIS A 117 5.88 10.14 -16.28
N LEU A 118 5.33 9.77 -17.44
CA LEU A 118 5.95 10.03 -18.75
C LEU A 118 6.04 11.54 -19.03
N GLN A 119 7.15 11.97 -19.66
CA GLN A 119 7.30 13.33 -20.15
C GLN A 119 6.40 13.59 -21.37
N ARG A 120 6.41 12.65 -22.33
CA ARG A 120 5.63 12.67 -23.56
C ARG A 120 5.50 11.27 -24.15
N PHE A 121 4.50 11.08 -24.97
CA PHE A 121 4.34 9.88 -25.78
C PHE A 121 5.14 10.00 -27.09
N ASN A 122 5.26 8.93 -27.86
CA ASN A 122 5.77 9.01 -29.23
C ASN A 122 4.81 9.79 -30.14
N ALA A 123 5.23 10.13 -31.36
CA ALA A 123 4.44 10.98 -32.26
C ALA A 123 3.05 10.41 -32.56
N ARG A 124 2.95 9.08 -32.80
CA ARG A 124 1.68 8.41 -33.17
C ARG A 124 0.66 8.48 -32.00
N ILE A 125 1.09 8.18 -30.77
CA ILE A 125 0.23 8.23 -29.58
C ILE A 125 -0.08 9.69 -29.23
N THR A 126 0.88 10.61 -29.37
CA THR A 126 0.67 12.04 -29.12
C THR A 126 -0.42 12.63 -30.00
N ALA A 127 -0.46 12.24 -31.27
CA ALA A 127 -1.50 12.71 -32.22
C ALA A 127 -2.90 12.27 -31.74
N LEU A 128 -3.07 11.01 -31.36
CA LEU A 128 -4.33 10.50 -30.80
C LEU A 128 -4.72 11.21 -29.50
N VAL A 129 -3.78 11.34 -28.55
CA VAL A 129 -4.05 12.02 -27.27
C VAL A 129 -4.52 13.46 -27.50
N ARG A 130 -3.87 14.22 -28.41
CA ARG A 130 -4.30 15.58 -28.77
C ARG A 130 -5.70 15.59 -29.36
N GLN A 131 -6.00 14.68 -30.28
CA GLN A 131 -7.33 14.57 -30.85
C GLN A 131 -8.39 14.39 -29.76
N ILE A 132 -8.21 13.43 -28.85
CA ILE A 132 -9.13 13.16 -27.74
C ILE A 132 -9.27 14.39 -26.84
N GLN A 133 -8.16 15.05 -26.50
CA GLN A 133 -8.18 16.26 -25.67
C GLN A 133 -8.98 17.41 -26.30
N TYR A 134 -8.88 17.58 -27.63
CA TYR A 134 -9.68 18.60 -28.34
C TYR A 134 -11.16 18.20 -28.46
N GLU A 135 -11.45 16.92 -28.71
CA GLU A 135 -12.82 16.41 -28.79
C GLU A 135 -13.56 16.56 -27.44
N GLN A 136 -12.84 16.37 -26.32
CA GLN A 136 -13.40 16.48 -24.98
C GLN A 136 -13.26 17.89 -24.36
N GLU A 137 -12.62 18.83 -25.06
CA GLU A 137 -12.27 20.14 -24.51
C GLU A 137 -11.59 20.07 -23.15
N SER A 138 -10.79 19.04 -22.91
CA SER A 138 -10.18 18.72 -21.61
C SER A 138 -8.72 18.36 -21.75
N PHE A 139 -7.86 18.97 -20.92
CA PHE A 139 -6.47 18.53 -20.79
C PHE A 139 -6.37 17.14 -20.10
N LYS A 140 -7.24 16.91 -19.10
CA LYS A 140 -7.29 15.64 -18.37
C LYS A 140 -8.12 14.63 -19.16
N ILE A 141 -7.52 13.51 -19.51
CA ILE A 141 -8.19 12.39 -20.18
C ILE A 141 -7.80 11.07 -19.52
N ASP A 142 -8.67 10.10 -19.63
CA ASP A 142 -8.44 8.72 -19.22
C ASP A 142 -9.30 7.80 -20.09
N GLU A 143 -8.74 7.36 -21.24
CA GLU A 143 -9.51 6.80 -22.35
C GLU A 143 -9.05 5.42 -22.76
N GLU A 144 -10.00 4.53 -22.90
CA GLU A 144 -9.84 3.25 -23.60
C GLU A 144 -9.70 3.49 -25.11
N VAL A 145 -8.63 2.93 -25.69
CA VAL A 145 -8.31 3.12 -27.12
C VAL A 145 -8.10 1.80 -27.85
N ARG A 146 -8.75 0.73 -27.39
CA ARG A 146 -8.64 -0.63 -27.96
C ARG A 146 -9.01 -0.70 -29.44
N ASP A 147 -9.92 0.13 -29.90
CA ASP A 147 -10.39 0.23 -31.30
C ASP A 147 -9.39 0.92 -32.23
N ARG A 148 -8.42 1.67 -31.72
CA ARG A 148 -7.49 2.50 -32.51
C ARG A 148 -6.32 1.74 -33.14
N GLN A 149 -6.22 0.42 -32.95
CA GLN A 149 -5.20 -0.43 -33.58
C GLN A 149 -3.75 0.07 -33.36
N LEU A 150 -3.43 0.54 -32.16
CA LEU A 150 -2.09 1.02 -31.79
C LEU A 150 -1.21 -0.17 -31.38
N ILE A 151 -0.72 -0.92 -32.38
CA ILE A 151 0.15 -2.10 -32.19
C ILE A 151 1.60 -1.65 -32.19
N PHE A 152 2.40 -2.20 -31.26
CA PHE A 152 3.83 -1.99 -31.11
C PHE A 152 4.54 -3.31 -30.91
N HIS A 153 5.74 -3.43 -31.47
CA HIS A 153 6.61 -4.57 -31.25
C HIS A 153 7.54 -4.34 -30.06
N GLN A 154 8.05 -5.42 -29.51
CA GLN A 154 9.07 -5.37 -28.48
C GLN A 154 10.25 -4.51 -28.93
N GLY A 155 10.65 -3.54 -28.11
CA GLY A 155 11.72 -2.60 -28.40
C GLY A 155 11.29 -1.30 -29.08
N ASP A 156 10.08 -1.21 -29.62
CA ASP A 156 9.57 0.04 -30.18
C ASP A 156 9.48 1.13 -29.12
N THR A 157 9.95 2.34 -29.45
CA THR A 157 9.80 3.50 -28.57
C THR A 157 8.35 3.96 -28.51
N ILE A 158 7.72 3.83 -27.37
CA ILE A 158 6.31 4.21 -27.14
C ILE A 158 6.16 5.56 -26.43
N ALA A 159 7.16 5.94 -25.61
CA ALA A 159 7.12 7.16 -24.81
C ALA A 159 8.54 7.59 -24.38
N PHE A 160 8.60 8.64 -23.57
CA PHE A 160 9.83 9.14 -22.96
C PHE A 160 9.63 9.35 -21.46
N SER A 161 10.62 8.95 -20.65
CA SER A 161 10.58 9.07 -19.19
C SER A 161 10.45 10.52 -18.72
N GLY A 162 9.82 10.74 -17.59
CA GLY A 162 9.54 12.10 -17.13
C GLY A 162 9.37 12.21 -15.62
N ASN A 163 8.56 13.21 -15.23
CA ASN A 163 8.25 13.56 -13.85
C ASN A 163 6.83 14.13 -13.72
N THR A 164 5.88 13.68 -14.53
CA THR A 164 4.50 14.18 -14.52
C THR A 164 3.65 13.51 -13.45
N GLY A 165 2.53 14.15 -13.06
CA GLY A 165 1.65 13.65 -12.01
C GLY A 165 2.22 13.80 -10.60
N SER A 166 1.88 12.87 -9.71
CA SER A 166 2.33 12.88 -8.31
C SER A 166 3.71 12.22 -8.15
N SER A 167 4.73 12.83 -8.76
CA SER A 167 6.11 12.34 -8.74
C SER A 167 7.04 13.29 -7.98
N GLY A 168 7.92 12.75 -7.15
CA GLY A 168 8.91 13.51 -6.38
C GLY A 168 10.21 13.80 -7.13
N GLY A 169 10.41 13.26 -8.34
CA GLY A 169 11.61 13.44 -9.17
C GLY A 169 11.61 12.50 -10.38
N PRO A 170 12.47 12.76 -11.39
CA PRO A 170 12.49 12.00 -12.64
C PRO A 170 12.73 10.49 -12.42
N HIS A 171 11.79 9.66 -12.85
CA HIS A 171 11.87 8.19 -12.87
C HIS A 171 10.83 7.61 -13.84
N LEU A 172 10.91 6.33 -14.14
CA LEU A 172 9.84 5.59 -14.80
C LEU A 172 9.12 4.73 -13.77
N HIS A 173 7.83 4.99 -13.55
CA HIS A 173 6.95 4.06 -12.86
C HIS A 173 6.52 2.98 -13.85
N PHE A 174 6.74 1.70 -13.49
CA PHE A 174 6.44 0.56 -14.35
C PHE A 174 5.65 -0.51 -13.60
N GLU A 175 4.52 -0.94 -14.18
CA GLU A 175 3.69 -2.01 -13.63
C GLU A 175 3.52 -3.16 -14.63
N VAL A 176 3.27 -4.33 -14.08
CA VAL A 176 2.69 -5.49 -14.78
C VAL A 176 1.37 -5.82 -14.11
N ARG A 177 0.31 -5.96 -14.89
CA ARG A 177 -1.03 -6.31 -14.39
C ARG A 177 -1.53 -7.58 -15.06
N ASN A 178 -2.38 -8.30 -14.38
CA ASN A 178 -3.25 -9.27 -15.02
C ASN A 178 -4.35 -8.50 -15.76
N THR A 179 -4.47 -8.70 -17.07
CA THR A 179 -5.39 -7.92 -17.93
C THR A 179 -6.85 -8.05 -17.51
N ARG A 180 -7.28 -9.24 -17.02
CA ARG A 180 -8.67 -9.48 -16.68
C ARG A 180 -9.07 -8.90 -15.32
N SER A 181 -8.23 -9.08 -14.30
CA SER A 181 -8.53 -8.67 -12.94
C SER A 181 -7.98 -7.30 -12.57
N GLU A 182 -7.11 -6.73 -13.39
CA GLU A 182 -6.31 -5.53 -13.12
C GLU A 182 -5.43 -5.61 -11.85
N HIS A 183 -5.34 -6.77 -11.22
CA HIS A 183 -4.42 -6.96 -10.10
C HIS A 183 -2.99 -6.73 -10.60
N THR A 184 -2.25 -5.92 -9.85
CA THR A 184 -0.84 -5.67 -10.15
C THR A 184 0.01 -6.86 -9.70
N LEU A 185 0.94 -7.25 -10.55
CA LEU A 185 1.91 -8.32 -10.33
C LEU A 185 3.28 -7.67 -10.06
N ASN A 186 4.05 -8.27 -9.18
CA ASN A 186 5.39 -7.75 -8.88
C ASN A 186 6.28 -7.82 -10.13
N PRO A 187 6.68 -6.69 -10.74
CA PRO A 187 7.49 -6.70 -11.95
C PRO A 187 8.84 -7.39 -11.78
N LEU A 188 9.36 -7.48 -10.55
CA LEU A 188 10.62 -8.17 -10.25
C LEU A 188 10.54 -9.69 -10.38
N LEU A 189 9.34 -10.26 -10.54
CA LEU A 189 9.18 -11.67 -10.92
C LEU A 189 9.53 -11.93 -12.39
N PHE A 190 9.49 -10.89 -13.23
CA PHE A 190 9.77 -10.95 -14.67
C PHE A 190 11.21 -10.53 -15.02
N TYR A 191 11.95 -9.93 -14.09
CA TYR A 191 13.31 -9.46 -14.31
C TYR A 191 14.29 -10.05 -13.30
N LYS A 192 15.38 -10.62 -13.80
CA LYS A 192 16.50 -11.07 -12.96
C LYS A 192 17.40 -9.87 -12.64
N ILE A 193 17.22 -9.26 -11.46
CA ILE A 193 18.07 -8.20 -10.96
C ILE A 193 19.06 -8.82 -9.96
N ARG A 194 20.35 -8.54 -10.12
CA ARG A 194 21.36 -8.99 -9.15
C ARG A 194 21.29 -8.14 -7.89
N ASP A 195 21.00 -8.79 -6.78
CA ASP A 195 21.11 -8.17 -5.46
C ASP A 195 21.61 -9.21 -4.43
N SER A 196 22.50 -8.75 -3.57
CA SER A 196 23.10 -9.54 -2.49
C SER A 196 22.97 -8.87 -1.12
N ARG A 197 22.28 -7.73 -1.06
CA ARG A 197 22.12 -6.97 0.19
C ARG A 197 21.02 -7.60 1.04
N ILE A 198 21.39 -7.93 2.27
CA ILE A 198 20.45 -8.48 3.24
C ILE A 198 19.57 -7.35 3.80
N PRO A 199 18.24 -7.54 3.91
CA PRO A 199 17.36 -6.59 4.57
C PRO A 199 17.85 -6.22 5.98
N VAL A 200 17.82 -4.94 6.30
CA VAL A 200 18.33 -4.42 7.58
C VAL A 200 17.18 -4.27 8.57
N VAL A 201 17.14 -5.11 9.59
CA VAL A 201 16.18 -4.96 10.70
C VAL A 201 16.71 -3.95 11.70
N ARG A 202 15.94 -2.90 11.96
CA ARG A 202 16.30 -1.78 12.85
C ARG A 202 15.64 -1.85 14.21
N GLY A 203 14.54 -2.63 14.32
CA GLY A 203 13.85 -2.79 15.59
C GLY A 203 12.67 -3.77 15.52
N VAL A 204 12.27 -4.22 16.72
CA VAL A 204 11.05 -4.97 16.96
C VAL A 204 10.23 -4.20 17.99
N TYR A 205 8.98 -3.95 17.67
CA TYR A 205 8.04 -3.23 18.51
C TYR A 205 6.94 -4.18 18.95
N LEU A 206 6.64 -4.14 20.24
CA LEU A 206 5.65 -5.00 20.88
C LEU A 206 4.44 -4.15 21.28
N TYR A 207 3.28 -4.60 20.88
CA TYR A 207 1.99 -3.99 21.18
C TYR A 207 1.16 -4.92 22.04
N ARG A 208 0.24 -4.38 22.82
CA ARG A 208 -0.73 -5.13 23.60
C ARG A 208 -2.14 -4.63 23.31
N GLU A 209 -3.07 -5.56 23.18
CA GLU A 209 -4.50 -5.25 23.14
C GLU A 209 -5.03 -5.13 24.56
N SER A 210 -5.76 -4.06 24.83
CA SER A 210 -6.47 -3.87 26.12
C SER A 210 -7.78 -4.67 26.15
N ALA A 211 -8.42 -4.76 27.31
CA ALA A 211 -9.75 -5.34 27.46
C ALA A 211 -10.82 -4.59 26.60
N SER A 212 -10.67 -3.28 26.40
CA SER A 212 -11.53 -2.46 25.55
C SER A 212 -11.25 -2.61 24.06
N GLY A 213 -10.23 -3.41 23.65
CA GLY A 213 -9.81 -3.59 22.26
C GLY A 213 -8.91 -2.50 21.70
N CYS A 214 -8.44 -1.57 22.55
CA CYS A 214 -7.45 -0.59 22.16
C CYS A 214 -6.06 -1.23 22.07
N VAL A 215 -5.27 -0.80 21.07
CA VAL A 215 -3.92 -1.29 20.86
C VAL A 215 -2.89 -0.28 21.31
N GLY A 216 -2.09 -0.62 22.30
CA GLY A 216 -1.04 0.22 22.86
C GLY A 216 0.36 -0.34 22.64
N LEU A 217 1.33 0.54 22.38
CA LEU A 217 2.75 0.17 22.32
C LEU A 217 3.26 -0.13 23.73
N VAL A 218 3.79 -1.35 23.92
CA VAL A 218 4.36 -1.80 25.20
C VAL A 218 5.87 -1.60 25.24
N ARG A 219 6.56 -1.93 24.14
CA ARG A 219 8.03 -1.91 24.11
C ARG A 219 8.58 -1.68 22.71
N ARG A 220 9.63 -0.89 22.61
CA ARG A 220 10.47 -0.76 21.41
C ARG A 220 11.84 -1.34 21.72
N VAL A 221 12.30 -2.24 20.87
CA VAL A 221 13.65 -2.80 20.94
C VAL A 221 14.40 -2.41 19.68
N ALA A 222 15.33 -1.48 19.80
CA ALA A 222 16.21 -1.09 18.71
C ALA A 222 17.27 -2.16 18.46
N LEU A 223 17.65 -2.35 17.21
CA LEU A 223 18.62 -3.34 16.77
C LEU A 223 19.77 -2.66 16.03
N LYS A 224 20.99 -3.07 16.37
CA LYS A 224 22.17 -2.72 15.58
C LYS A 224 22.22 -3.59 14.35
N GLN A 225 22.65 -3.04 13.22
CA GLN A 225 22.78 -3.79 11.96
C GLN A 225 23.68 -5.01 12.15
N SER A 226 23.20 -6.16 11.67
CA SER A 226 23.92 -7.43 11.66
C SER A 226 24.49 -7.70 10.27
N ALA A 227 25.78 -8.01 10.17
CA ALA A 227 26.45 -8.28 8.90
C ALA A 227 25.92 -9.56 8.21
N ASN A 228 25.45 -10.53 9.00
CA ASN A 228 24.91 -11.80 8.49
C ASN A 228 23.39 -11.90 8.52
N GLY A 229 22.70 -10.80 8.82
CA GLY A 229 21.23 -10.75 8.92
C GLY A 229 20.62 -11.52 10.09
N ARG A 230 21.42 -11.99 11.05
CA ARG A 230 20.91 -12.72 12.23
C ARG A 230 20.89 -11.81 13.46
N TYR A 231 19.73 -11.76 14.12
CA TYR A 231 19.52 -10.96 15.31
C TYR A 231 18.95 -11.82 16.43
N THR A 232 19.50 -11.71 17.64
CA THR A 232 19.01 -12.42 18.84
C THR A 232 18.77 -11.42 19.95
N LEU A 233 17.54 -11.36 20.46
CA LEU A 233 17.11 -10.42 21.49
C LEU A 233 17.03 -11.04 22.89
N GLY A 234 17.24 -12.35 23.01
CA GLY A 234 17.05 -13.05 24.27
C GLY A 234 15.61 -13.01 24.78
N GLN A 235 15.46 -13.01 26.10
CA GLN A 235 14.16 -12.98 26.77
C GLN A 235 13.71 -11.54 27.05
N LEU A 236 12.48 -11.23 26.64
CA LEU A 236 11.81 -9.96 26.87
C LEU A 236 10.65 -10.17 27.84
N ASN A 237 10.70 -9.53 29.00
CA ASN A 237 9.58 -9.49 29.93
C ASN A 237 8.54 -8.48 29.42
N ILE A 238 7.27 -8.90 29.34
CA ILE A 238 6.14 -8.11 28.85
C ILE A 238 4.91 -8.38 29.71
N PRO A 239 3.95 -7.44 29.81
CA PRO A 239 2.68 -7.71 30.46
C PRO A 239 1.94 -8.87 29.75
N ALA A 240 1.34 -9.78 30.51
CA ALA A 240 0.51 -10.85 29.97
C ALA A 240 -0.68 -10.31 29.17
N GLY A 241 -1.13 -11.08 28.18
CA GLY A 241 -2.27 -10.74 27.33
C GLY A 241 -2.01 -11.06 25.85
N LYS A 242 -2.78 -10.42 24.97
CA LYS A 242 -2.59 -10.50 23.52
C LYS A 242 -1.50 -9.52 23.09
N ILE A 243 -0.42 -10.05 22.54
CA ILE A 243 0.78 -9.31 22.14
C ILE A 243 0.90 -9.33 20.61
N GLY A 244 0.99 -8.15 20.03
CA GLY A 244 1.25 -7.96 18.61
C GLY A 244 2.71 -7.58 18.35
N ILE A 245 3.28 -8.08 17.25
CA ILE A 245 4.64 -7.77 16.82
C ILE A 245 4.59 -6.83 15.61
N ALA A 246 5.41 -5.78 15.63
CA ALA A 246 5.72 -5.01 14.45
C ALA A 246 7.24 -4.94 14.24
N VAL A 247 7.65 -4.85 12.97
CA VAL A 247 9.06 -4.95 12.60
C VAL A 247 9.47 -3.70 11.82
N PHE A 248 10.44 -2.97 12.36
CA PHE A 248 11.10 -1.88 11.64
C PHE A 248 12.20 -2.47 10.78
N VAL A 249 11.99 -2.49 9.48
CA VAL A 249 12.91 -3.06 8.49
C VAL A 249 13.00 -2.15 7.27
N THR A 250 14.16 -2.14 6.66
CA THR A 250 14.42 -1.46 5.39
C THR A 250 15.24 -2.39 4.52
N ASP A 251 14.81 -2.56 3.28
CA ASP A 251 15.59 -3.24 2.27
C ASP A 251 16.38 -2.24 1.41
N TYR A 252 17.39 -2.71 0.73
CA TYR A 252 18.23 -1.95 -0.18
C TYR A 252 18.69 -2.88 -1.30
N MET A 253 18.99 -2.35 -2.46
CA MET A 253 19.63 -3.13 -3.53
C MET A 253 21.06 -2.69 -3.76
N ASN A 254 21.84 -3.55 -4.44
CA ASN A 254 23.20 -3.19 -4.88
C ASN A 254 23.19 -1.90 -5.70
N ASP A 255 24.23 -1.12 -5.60
CA ASP A 255 24.45 0.12 -6.34
C ASP A 255 23.37 1.21 -6.13
N SER A 256 22.53 1.07 -5.08
CA SER A 256 21.52 2.03 -4.70
C SER A 256 21.46 2.27 -3.20
N TRP A 257 21.23 3.53 -2.80
CA TRP A 257 20.98 3.92 -1.41
C TRP A 257 19.50 4.12 -1.09
N ASN A 258 18.63 3.89 -2.06
CA ASN A 258 17.20 4.03 -1.87
C ASN A 258 16.67 2.97 -0.91
N LYS A 259 15.81 3.41 -0.02
CA LYS A 259 15.08 2.51 0.88
C LYS A 259 14.00 1.80 0.08
N LEU A 260 13.93 0.49 0.23
CA LEU A 260 12.95 -0.38 -0.41
C LEU A 260 12.10 -1.08 0.64
N GLY A 261 10.90 -1.52 0.25
CA GLY A 261 10.04 -2.36 1.06
C GLY A 261 10.51 -3.81 1.07
N ILE A 262 10.04 -4.58 2.06
CA ILE A 262 10.36 -6.00 2.18
C ILE A 262 9.42 -6.84 1.29
N TYR A 263 9.98 -7.86 0.62
CA TYR A 263 9.20 -8.78 -0.22
C TYR A 263 8.44 -9.83 0.60
N ARG A 264 9.09 -10.44 1.59
CA ARG A 264 8.48 -11.47 2.44
C ARG A 264 8.79 -11.22 3.92
N LEU A 265 7.75 -11.35 4.74
CA LEU A 265 7.83 -11.22 6.21
C LEU A 265 6.97 -12.30 6.85
N GLY A 266 7.54 -13.07 7.79
CA GLY A 266 6.85 -14.09 8.55
C GLY A 266 7.09 -13.96 10.04
N VAL A 267 6.08 -14.26 10.86
CA VAL A 267 6.17 -14.34 12.32
C VAL A 267 5.67 -15.71 12.78
N VAL A 268 6.53 -16.43 13.48
CA VAL A 268 6.25 -17.74 14.09
C VAL A 268 6.35 -17.60 15.60
N ALA A 269 5.33 -18.03 16.32
CA ALA A 269 5.35 -18.10 17.78
C ALA A 269 5.11 -19.55 18.23
N GLY A 270 6.04 -20.10 19.02
CA GLY A 270 6.05 -21.53 19.30
C GLY A 270 6.18 -22.37 18.03
N LYS A 271 5.11 -23.11 17.70
CA LYS A 271 5.04 -23.97 16.48
C LYS A 271 4.17 -23.35 15.40
N ASP A 272 3.47 -22.27 15.66
CA ASP A 272 2.46 -21.69 14.79
C ASP A 272 3.00 -20.49 14.00
N THR A 273 2.78 -20.50 12.68
CA THR A 273 2.93 -19.30 11.86
C THR A 273 1.72 -18.41 12.08
N LEU A 274 1.91 -17.29 12.73
CA LEU A 274 0.84 -16.35 13.05
C LEU A 274 0.63 -15.30 11.97
N PHE A 275 1.69 -14.94 11.27
CA PHE A 275 1.64 -13.96 10.18
C PHE A 275 2.60 -14.35 9.06
N ALA A 276 2.15 -14.22 7.83
CA ALA A 276 2.97 -14.36 6.63
C ALA A 276 2.51 -13.36 5.58
N MET A 277 3.43 -12.57 5.07
CA MET A 277 3.24 -11.63 3.96
C MET A 277 4.23 -11.98 2.84
N GLN A 278 3.74 -11.99 1.59
CA GLN A 278 4.57 -12.12 0.40
C GLN A 278 3.97 -11.26 -0.72
N MET A 279 4.75 -10.33 -1.25
CA MET A 279 4.32 -9.31 -2.19
C MET A 279 4.54 -9.75 -3.64
N ASP A 280 3.76 -10.77 -4.08
CA ASP A 280 3.72 -11.21 -5.49
C ASP A 280 2.72 -10.40 -6.31
N SER A 281 1.64 -9.97 -5.67
CA SER A 281 0.55 -9.23 -6.32
C SER A 281 -0.19 -8.34 -5.30
N CYS A 282 -0.86 -7.30 -5.81
CA CYS A 282 -1.73 -6.40 -5.04
C CYS A 282 -3.05 -6.16 -5.80
N SER A 283 -4.12 -5.88 -5.04
CA SER A 283 -5.40 -5.42 -5.57
C SER A 283 -5.64 -3.98 -5.18
N PHE A 284 -6.13 -3.16 -6.11
CA PHE A 284 -6.50 -1.76 -5.81
C PHE A 284 -7.66 -1.66 -4.82
N ASP A 285 -8.61 -2.61 -4.86
CA ASP A 285 -9.76 -2.65 -3.94
C ASP A 285 -9.35 -2.84 -2.48
N GLN A 286 -8.15 -3.38 -2.25
CA GLN A 286 -7.62 -3.67 -0.92
C GLN A 286 -6.63 -2.61 -0.42
N THR A 287 -6.45 -1.54 -1.18
CA THR A 287 -5.50 -0.46 -0.87
C THR A 287 -5.77 0.19 0.49
N CYS A 288 -7.05 0.32 0.89
CA CYS A 288 -7.43 0.90 2.18
C CYS A 288 -6.84 0.13 3.38
N PHE A 289 -6.58 -1.18 3.22
CA PHE A 289 -6.00 -2.02 4.28
C PHE A 289 -4.49 -1.84 4.48
N ILE A 290 -3.84 -0.91 3.77
CA ILE A 290 -2.42 -0.61 4.02
C ILE A 290 -2.16 -0.22 5.48
N ASN A 291 -3.12 0.44 6.13
CA ASN A 291 -3.02 0.85 7.54
C ASN A 291 -3.16 -0.32 8.53
N GLU A 292 -3.51 -1.52 8.07
CA GLU A 292 -3.43 -2.76 8.84
C GLU A 292 -2.01 -3.34 8.87
N ILE A 293 -1.22 -3.05 7.84
CA ILE A 293 0.17 -3.52 7.70
C ILE A 293 1.15 -2.45 8.14
N LYS A 294 0.85 -1.18 7.88
CA LYS A 294 1.71 -0.05 8.20
C LYS A 294 1.45 0.46 9.62
N ASP A 295 2.49 0.64 10.41
CA ASP A 295 2.39 1.44 11.63
C ASP A 295 2.37 2.92 11.25
N PHE A 296 1.21 3.55 11.40
CA PHE A 296 0.98 4.92 10.93
C PHE A 296 1.80 5.96 11.71
N ASP A 297 1.90 5.82 13.04
CA ASP A 297 2.68 6.74 13.87
C ASP A 297 4.18 6.69 13.54
N CYS A 298 4.69 5.49 13.23
CA CYS A 298 6.06 5.30 12.78
C CYS A 298 6.27 5.84 11.37
N TYR A 299 5.31 5.62 10.46
CA TYR A 299 5.37 6.13 9.09
C TYR A 299 5.47 7.67 9.06
N LYS A 300 4.73 8.39 9.90
CA LYS A 300 4.84 9.86 10.05
C LYS A 300 6.25 10.31 10.45
N LYS A 301 7.01 9.44 11.13
CA LYS A 301 8.43 9.66 11.50
C LYS A 301 9.42 9.15 10.45
N LYS A 302 8.94 8.74 9.26
CA LYS A 302 9.74 8.15 8.16
C LYS A 302 10.40 6.81 8.55
N GLU A 303 9.77 6.07 9.46
CA GLU A 303 10.14 4.72 9.87
C GLU A 303 9.22 3.71 9.17
N THR A 304 9.79 2.79 8.39
CA THR A 304 9.02 1.73 7.70
C THR A 304 8.82 0.56 8.66
N VAL A 305 7.71 0.58 9.39
CA VAL A 305 7.36 -0.44 10.38
C VAL A 305 6.15 -1.24 9.89
N TYR A 306 6.34 -2.55 9.76
CA TYR A 306 5.31 -3.51 9.36
C TYR A 306 4.64 -4.09 10.60
N ARG A 307 3.34 -3.89 10.75
CA ARG A 307 2.51 -4.55 11.76
C ARG A 307 2.19 -5.96 11.30
N CYS A 308 2.48 -6.96 12.14
CA CYS A 308 2.21 -8.36 11.85
C CYS A 308 0.95 -8.87 12.59
N PHE A 309 0.07 -7.96 12.97
CA PHE A 309 -1.19 -8.23 13.69
C PHE A 309 -2.23 -7.16 13.31
N GLY A 310 -3.51 -7.52 13.34
CA GLY A 310 -4.62 -6.61 13.05
C GLY A 310 -5.87 -7.35 12.61
N ASN A 311 -7.02 -6.68 12.69
CA ASN A 311 -8.34 -7.30 12.49
C ASN A 311 -8.62 -7.64 11.01
N TYR A 312 -8.08 -6.85 10.07
CA TYR A 312 -8.41 -6.94 8.64
C TYR A 312 -7.22 -7.36 7.75
N GLN A 313 -6.08 -7.73 8.33
CA GLN A 313 -4.88 -8.11 7.55
C GLN A 313 -5.14 -9.26 6.57
N GLY A 314 -6.01 -10.20 6.92
CA GLY A 314 -6.38 -11.32 6.05
C GLY A 314 -7.10 -10.91 4.76
N GLN A 315 -7.53 -9.65 4.63
CA GLN A 315 -8.12 -9.10 3.42
C GLN A 315 -7.06 -8.53 2.45
N VAL A 316 -5.80 -8.40 2.89
CA VAL A 316 -4.72 -7.94 2.03
C VAL A 316 -4.19 -9.12 1.19
N MET A 317 -4.17 -8.96 -0.13
CA MET A 317 -3.59 -9.95 -1.03
C MET A 317 -2.12 -10.22 -0.66
N GLY A 318 -1.73 -11.50 -0.67
CA GLY A 318 -0.38 -11.89 -0.24
C GLY A 318 -0.16 -11.94 1.26
N VAL A 319 -1.17 -11.60 2.09
CA VAL A 319 -1.10 -11.72 3.56
C VAL A 319 -1.95 -12.88 4.04
N LYS A 320 -1.36 -13.69 4.90
CA LYS A 320 -2.03 -14.79 5.63
C LYS A 320 -1.74 -14.62 7.12
N ASN A 321 -2.76 -14.75 7.94
CA ASN A 321 -2.59 -14.74 9.38
C ASN A 321 -3.43 -15.83 10.08
N ARG A 322 -3.00 -16.19 11.28
CA ARG A 322 -3.72 -17.01 12.24
C ARG A 322 -3.91 -16.18 13.50
N ASN A 323 -5.09 -16.27 14.13
CA ASN A 323 -5.41 -15.48 15.32
C ASN A 323 -5.14 -13.97 15.10
N GLN A 324 -5.42 -13.46 13.90
CA GLN A 324 -5.18 -12.06 13.52
C GLN A 324 -3.73 -11.59 13.80
N GLY A 325 -2.77 -12.52 13.82
CA GLY A 325 -1.36 -12.24 14.13
C GLY A 325 -1.04 -12.05 15.63
N TRP A 326 -2.03 -12.18 16.50
CA TRP A 326 -1.83 -12.02 17.93
C TRP A 326 -1.21 -13.24 18.59
N ILE A 327 -0.24 -13.00 19.50
CA ILE A 327 0.41 -13.98 20.37
C ILE A 327 -0.26 -13.88 21.73
N THR A 328 -0.86 -14.95 22.21
CA THR A 328 -1.35 -15.03 23.59
C THR A 328 -0.22 -15.40 24.53
N VAL A 329 0.12 -14.52 25.47
CA VAL A 329 1.17 -14.71 26.46
C VAL A 329 0.53 -14.69 27.83
N GLY A 330 0.47 -15.84 28.52
CA GLY A 330 0.01 -15.94 29.91
C GLY A 330 1.05 -15.45 30.90
N GLU A 331 0.65 -15.23 32.14
CA GLU A 331 1.58 -14.96 33.23
C GLU A 331 2.57 -16.10 33.36
N ASP A 332 3.84 -15.77 33.61
CA ASP A 332 5.00 -16.66 33.65
C ASP A 332 5.20 -17.59 32.48
N SER A 333 4.32 -17.55 31.46
CA SER A 333 4.52 -18.31 30.24
C SER A 333 5.72 -17.81 29.43
N ILE A 334 6.37 -18.73 28.76
CA ILE A 334 7.55 -18.46 27.91
C ILE A 334 7.20 -18.85 26.47
N VAL A 335 7.19 -17.87 25.56
CA VAL A 335 6.83 -18.07 24.16
C VAL A 335 8.03 -17.71 23.27
N PRO A 336 8.67 -18.69 22.62
CA PRO A 336 9.70 -18.39 21.64
C PRO A 336 9.09 -17.83 20.37
N VAL A 337 9.72 -16.79 19.82
CA VAL A 337 9.28 -16.11 18.60
C VAL A 337 10.41 -16.01 17.61
N LYS A 338 10.10 -16.29 16.35
CA LYS A 338 11.00 -16.14 15.21
C LYS A 338 10.34 -15.25 14.16
N ILE A 339 11.06 -14.24 13.70
CA ILE A 339 10.69 -13.37 12.60
C ILE A 339 11.62 -13.68 11.43
N ASP A 340 11.07 -13.94 10.24
CA ASP A 340 11.80 -14.29 9.03
C ASP A 340 11.48 -13.28 7.94
N LEU A 341 12.52 -12.67 7.36
CA LEU A 341 12.40 -11.66 6.33
C LEU A 341 13.23 -12.03 5.12
N LYS A 342 12.70 -11.75 3.93
CA LYS A 342 13.44 -11.93 2.68
C LYS A 342 13.13 -10.79 1.71
N ASP A 343 14.13 -10.42 0.93
CA ASP A 343 13.92 -9.71 -0.31
C ASP A 343 13.48 -10.69 -1.43
N ILE A 344 13.26 -10.17 -2.62
CA ILE A 344 12.85 -10.99 -3.78
C ILE A 344 13.97 -11.88 -4.31
N ASN A 345 15.24 -11.54 -4.06
CA ASN A 345 16.42 -12.31 -4.48
C ASN A 345 16.75 -13.45 -3.50
N GLY A 346 16.02 -13.51 -2.36
CA GLY A 346 16.22 -14.54 -1.34
C GLY A 346 17.22 -14.18 -0.25
N ASN A 347 17.79 -12.95 -0.26
CA ASN A 347 18.63 -12.47 0.83
C ASN A 347 17.79 -12.40 2.10
N ARG A 348 18.29 -12.95 3.20
CA ARG A 348 17.49 -13.26 4.38
C ARG A 348 17.99 -12.59 5.64
N ALA A 349 17.06 -11.98 6.39
CA ALA A 349 17.26 -11.59 7.78
C ALA A 349 16.35 -12.41 8.70
N THR A 350 16.82 -12.69 9.93
CA THR A 350 16.06 -13.45 10.93
C THR A 350 16.24 -12.81 12.30
N VAL A 351 15.13 -12.63 13.03
CA VAL A 351 15.15 -12.21 14.45
C VAL A 351 14.60 -13.33 15.31
N THR A 352 15.29 -13.65 16.38
CA THR A 352 14.84 -14.60 17.41
C THR A 352 14.73 -13.89 18.76
N LEU A 353 13.63 -14.15 19.45
CA LEU A 353 13.38 -13.62 20.80
C LEU A 353 12.49 -14.59 21.57
N THR A 354 12.43 -14.38 22.88
CA THR A 354 11.52 -15.11 23.76
C THR A 354 10.70 -14.09 24.55
N LEU A 355 9.37 -14.24 24.53
CA LEU A 355 8.47 -13.44 25.33
C LEU A 355 8.21 -14.15 26.66
N LYS A 356 8.41 -13.46 27.79
CA LYS A 356 8.01 -13.94 29.12
C LYS A 356 6.92 -13.03 29.66
N GLY A 357 5.74 -13.62 29.95
CA GLY A 357 4.63 -12.92 30.56
C GLY A 357 4.94 -12.49 32.00
N LYS A 358 4.51 -11.30 32.35
CA LYS A 358 4.50 -10.75 33.69
C LYS A 358 3.09 -10.30 34.04
N GLU A 359 2.79 -10.15 35.30
CA GLU A 359 1.54 -9.56 35.77
C GLU A 359 1.21 -8.30 34.93
N ALA A 360 -0.02 -8.22 34.47
CA ALA A 360 -0.46 -7.11 33.65
C ALA A 360 -0.99 -5.97 34.55
N PRO A 361 -0.60 -4.71 34.31
CA PRO A 361 -1.18 -3.60 35.06
C PRO A 361 -2.69 -3.54 34.84
N VAL A 362 -3.43 -3.24 35.90
CA VAL A 362 -4.86 -2.94 35.82
C VAL A 362 -5.04 -1.74 34.90
N GLN A 363 -5.89 -1.89 33.89
CA GLN A 363 -6.22 -0.80 32.97
C GLN A 363 -7.51 -0.14 33.45
N GLU A 364 -7.51 1.19 33.53
CA GLU A 364 -8.73 1.94 33.76
C GLU A 364 -9.69 1.75 32.58
N GLU A 365 -10.97 1.58 32.87
CA GLU A 365 -12.02 1.58 31.84
C GLU A 365 -12.12 2.98 31.26
N GLN A 366 -11.94 3.09 29.95
CA GLN A 366 -12.17 4.32 29.21
C GLN A 366 -13.23 4.09 28.13
N GLU A 367 -14.01 5.11 27.86
CA GLU A 367 -14.97 5.08 26.76
C GLU A 367 -14.20 4.97 25.43
N VAL A 368 -14.64 4.04 24.57
CA VAL A 368 -13.96 3.76 23.29
C VAL A 368 -14.93 3.74 22.13
N LEU A 369 -14.47 4.15 20.96
CA LEU A 369 -15.11 3.84 19.68
C LEU A 369 -14.62 2.46 19.24
N ARG A 370 -15.51 1.49 19.23
CA ARG A 370 -15.18 0.12 18.82
C ARG A 370 -15.11 0.02 17.30
N TYR A 371 -14.12 -0.70 16.80
CA TYR A 371 -13.90 -0.89 15.37
C TYR A 371 -15.04 -1.66 14.66
N ASP A 372 -15.82 -2.45 15.40
CA ASP A 372 -16.89 -3.33 14.91
C ASP A 372 -18.30 -2.70 14.99
N ARG A 373 -18.41 -1.40 15.31
CA ARG A 373 -19.67 -0.67 15.46
C ARG A 373 -19.72 0.58 14.60
N SER A 374 -20.94 0.95 14.19
CA SER A 374 -21.22 2.24 13.58
C SER A 374 -21.59 3.27 14.65
N TYR A 375 -21.26 4.52 14.38
CA TYR A 375 -21.55 5.64 15.26
C TYR A 375 -22.05 6.84 14.45
N SER A 376 -23.00 7.59 15.04
CA SER A 376 -23.32 8.96 14.68
C SER A 376 -23.12 9.82 15.92
N LEU A 377 -22.13 10.69 15.90
CA LEU A 377 -21.62 11.38 17.08
C LEU A 377 -21.77 12.88 16.90
N ASP A 378 -22.54 13.52 17.77
CA ASP A 378 -22.72 14.97 17.80
C ASP A 378 -21.59 15.65 18.60
N LEU A 379 -21.02 16.72 18.02
CA LEU A 379 -19.99 17.57 18.61
C LEU A 379 -20.44 19.04 18.66
N SER A 380 -21.66 19.30 19.11
CA SER A 380 -22.18 20.66 19.25
C SER A 380 -22.03 21.52 17.99
N GLY A 381 -22.68 21.08 16.90
CA GLY A 381 -22.70 21.78 15.61
C GLY A 381 -21.91 21.05 14.52
N ALA A 382 -21.25 19.93 14.84
CA ALA A 382 -20.72 19.01 13.84
C ALA A 382 -21.16 17.58 14.18
N THR A 383 -21.43 16.77 13.16
CA THR A 383 -21.78 15.35 13.30
C THR A 383 -20.76 14.50 12.57
N LEU A 384 -20.25 13.48 13.26
CA LEU A 384 -19.38 12.46 12.69
C LEU A 384 -20.15 11.16 12.51
N ASP A 385 -20.33 10.71 11.27
CA ASP A 385 -20.85 9.39 10.95
C ASP A 385 -19.70 8.44 10.59
N LEU A 386 -19.57 7.38 11.39
CA LEU A 386 -18.52 6.38 11.29
C LEU A 386 -19.15 5.00 11.11
N GLU A 387 -18.85 4.32 10.02
CA GLU A 387 -19.35 2.97 9.76
C GLU A 387 -18.56 1.90 10.52
N ALA A 388 -19.21 0.77 10.83
CA ALA A 388 -18.53 -0.40 11.32
C ALA A 388 -17.40 -0.85 10.34
N GLY A 389 -16.23 -1.16 10.88
CA GLY A 389 -15.05 -1.50 10.09
C GLY A 389 -14.33 -0.31 9.47
N ALA A 390 -14.67 0.92 9.83
CA ALA A 390 -13.90 2.10 9.45
C ALA A 390 -12.61 2.24 10.27
N LEU A 391 -12.58 1.71 11.49
CA LEU A 391 -11.40 1.69 12.35
C LEU A 391 -10.68 0.34 12.26
N SER A 392 -9.36 0.34 12.28
CA SER A 392 -8.53 -0.87 12.32
C SER A 392 -8.52 -1.56 13.70
N ALA A 393 -8.69 -0.78 14.75
CA ALA A 393 -8.80 -1.22 16.14
C ALA A 393 -9.69 -0.23 16.91
N SER A 394 -10.17 -0.60 18.10
CA SER A 394 -10.86 0.34 18.97
C SER A 394 -9.94 1.50 19.38
N VAL A 395 -10.49 2.70 19.48
CA VAL A 395 -9.75 3.91 19.85
C VAL A 395 -10.44 4.64 21.01
N PRO A 396 -9.71 5.32 21.88
CA PRO A 396 -10.30 6.16 22.92
C PRO A 396 -11.25 7.20 22.33
N LYS A 397 -12.42 7.38 22.94
CA LYS A 397 -13.36 8.44 22.61
C LYS A 397 -12.91 9.73 23.30
N GLY A 398 -12.03 10.47 22.62
CA GLY A 398 -11.46 11.72 23.15
C GLY A 398 -11.85 12.93 22.33
N MET A 399 -13.13 12.99 21.85
CA MET A 399 -13.61 14.08 21.02
C MET A 399 -13.88 15.35 21.84
N LYS A 400 -13.47 16.50 21.31
CA LYS A 400 -13.68 17.81 21.93
C LYS A 400 -13.68 18.93 20.87
N ILE A 401 -14.15 20.12 21.28
CA ILE A 401 -14.01 21.34 20.51
C ILE A 401 -12.95 22.21 21.18
N GLU A 402 -12.02 22.71 20.36
CA GLU A 402 -11.02 23.71 20.73
C GLU A 402 -11.25 24.99 19.91
N LYS A 403 -10.74 26.11 20.40
CA LYS A 403 -10.75 27.37 19.64
C LYS A 403 -9.42 27.58 18.92
N ASP A 404 -9.48 27.89 17.65
CA ASP A 404 -8.33 28.40 16.91
C ASP A 404 -7.90 29.74 17.48
N THR A 405 -6.70 29.82 18.01
CA THR A 405 -6.17 31.02 18.67
C THR A 405 -5.99 32.21 17.72
N VAL A 406 -5.93 31.98 16.41
CA VAL A 406 -5.75 33.00 15.40
C VAL A 406 -7.08 33.50 14.83
N SER A 407 -7.98 32.60 14.47
CA SER A 407 -9.26 32.92 13.81
C SER A 407 -10.45 32.97 14.78
N GLY A 408 -10.29 32.42 16.01
CA GLY A 408 -11.39 32.27 16.96
C GLY A 408 -12.42 31.19 16.58
N ARG A 409 -12.26 30.53 15.43
CA ARG A 409 -13.17 29.50 14.92
C ARG A 409 -13.02 28.18 15.69
N ASP A 410 -14.04 27.35 15.63
CA ASP A 410 -14.01 26.04 16.24
C ASP A 410 -13.08 25.08 15.49
N ILE A 411 -12.32 24.31 16.26
CA ILE A 411 -11.57 23.14 15.79
C ILE A 411 -12.23 21.90 16.41
N PHE A 412 -12.82 21.08 15.57
CA PHE A 412 -13.39 19.79 15.95
C PHE A 412 -12.25 18.77 16.05
N VAL A 413 -11.86 18.42 17.28
CA VAL A 413 -10.84 17.41 17.55
C VAL A 413 -11.54 16.06 17.66
N LEU A 414 -11.42 15.21 16.64
CA LEU A 414 -12.05 13.88 16.62
C LEU A 414 -11.18 12.84 17.32
N SER A 415 -9.88 13.07 17.41
CA SER A 415 -8.93 12.26 18.16
C SER A 415 -7.68 13.09 18.49
N GLU A 416 -7.08 12.81 19.65
CA GLU A 416 -5.79 13.41 20.07
C GLU A 416 -4.61 13.02 19.15
N LYS A 417 -4.69 11.87 18.53
CA LYS A 417 -3.74 11.39 17.52
C LYS A 417 -4.48 11.16 16.22
N ASP A 418 -3.83 11.43 15.09
CA ASP A 418 -4.42 11.09 13.82
C ASP A 418 -4.58 9.58 13.70
N VAL A 419 -5.82 9.12 13.53
CA VAL A 419 -6.15 7.70 13.34
C VAL A 419 -6.60 7.50 11.90
N PRO A 420 -5.84 6.77 11.08
CA PRO A 420 -6.24 6.49 9.71
C PRO A 420 -7.47 5.59 9.68
N LEU A 421 -8.40 5.89 8.78
CA LEU A 421 -9.60 5.12 8.56
C LEU A 421 -9.41 4.13 7.41
N LEU A 422 -10.01 2.95 7.53
CA LEU A 422 -10.08 1.92 6.47
C LEU A 422 -11.21 2.25 5.48
N LYS A 423 -12.27 2.89 5.95
CA LYS A 423 -13.35 3.46 5.17
C LYS A 423 -13.46 4.93 5.54
N LYS A 424 -13.75 5.78 4.56
CA LYS A 424 -13.99 7.19 4.84
C LYS A 424 -15.18 7.37 5.77
N ALA A 425 -15.10 8.37 6.64
CA ALA A 425 -16.21 8.81 7.48
C ALA A 425 -16.80 10.12 6.92
N ARG A 426 -18.04 10.40 7.26
CA ARG A 426 -18.71 11.64 6.91
C ARG A 426 -18.64 12.62 8.08
N LEU A 427 -18.10 13.80 7.83
CA LEU A 427 -18.14 14.93 8.75
C LEU A 427 -19.09 15.99 8.21
N SER A 428 -20.16 16.28 8.95
CA SER A 428 -21.14 17.30 8.64
C SER A 428 -21.02 18.44 9.65
N VAL A 429 -21.04 19.69 9.20
CA VAL A 429 -21.01 20.87 10.07
C VAL A 429 -22.22 21.72 9.76
N ALA A 430 -23.12 21.86 10.74
CA ALA A 430 -24.35 22.58 10.60
C ALA A 430 -24.11 24.10 10.63
N GLY A 431 -24.87 24.85 9.84
CA GLY A 431 -24.84 26.32 9.82
C GLY A 431 -24.99 26.91 8.43
N GLU A 432 -25.11 28.25 8.40
CA GLU A 432 -25.10 29.02 7.16
C GLU A 432 -23.66 29.43 6.80
N PHE A 433 -23.21 29.08 5.60
CA PHE A 433 -21.83 29.31 5.16
C PHE A 433 -21.79 29.98 3.78
N ASP A 434 -20.81 30.86 3.60
CA ASP A 434 -20.44 31.37 2.27
C ASP A 434 -20.01 30.18 1.36
N ARG A 435 -20.29 30.27 0.05
CA ARG A 435 -19.90 29.30 -0.95
C ARG A 435 -18.37 29.07 -1.08
N LYS A 436 -17.57 29.92 -0.43
CA LYS A 436 -16.12 29.80 -0.32
C LYS A 436 -15.68 29.09 0.95
N ALA A 437 -16.60 28.76 1.84
CA ALA A 437 -16.30 28.01 3.05
C ALA A 437 -16.02 26.55 2.74
N LEU A 438 -14.96 26.00 3.33
CA LEU A 438 -14.50 24.62 3.16
C LEU A 438 -14.21 24.01 4.53
N ILE A 439 -14.49 22.71 4.66
CA ILE A 439 -13.96 21.93 5.77
C ILE A 439 -12.47 21.67 5.48
N CYS A 440 -11.62 21.99 6.45
CA CYS A 440 -10.18 21.81 6.35
C CYS A 440 -9.68 20.89 7.47
N GLU A 441 -8.79 19.97 7.15
CA GLU A 441 -7.96 19.30 8.14
C GLU A 441 -6.92 20.28 8.70
N VAL A 442 -6.65 20.22 10.02
CA VAL A 442 -5.70 21.13 10.69
C VAL A 442 -4.58 20.30 11.30
N ASP A 443 -3.34 20.52 10.86
CA ASP A 443 -2.20 19.88 11.49
C ASP A 443 -1.85 20.53 12.85
N ARG A 444 -0.91 19.92 13.57
CA ARG A 444 -0.49 20.43 14.90
C ARG A 444 0.24 21.78 14.85
N ALA A 445 0.69 22.19 13.67
CA ALA A 445 1.28 23.51 13.44
C ALA A 445 0.23 24.57 13.05
N GLY A 446 -1.06 24.21 13.01
CA GLY A 446 -2.16 25.09 12.65
C GLY A 446 -2.34 25.28 11.14
N ARG A 447 -1.62 24.55 10.30
CA ARG A 447 -1.79 24.62 8.84
C ARG A 447 -3.06 23.91 8.44
N LYS A 448 -3.82 24.54 7.55
CA LYS A 448 -5.13 24.10 7.07
C LYS A 448 -4.99 23.45 5.69
N TYR A 449 -5.58 22.29 5.52
CA TYR A 449 -5.59 21.52 4.28
C TYR A 449 -7.04 21.32 3.85
N PRO A 450 -7.49 21.99 2.76
CA PRO A 450 -8.89 21.95 2.33
C PRO A 450 -9.29 20.55 1.87
N LEU A 451 -10.51 20.16 2.22
CA LEU A 451 -11.15 18.94 1.76
C LEU A 451 -12.18 19.25 0.67
N ALA A 452 -12.45 18.26 -0.19
CA ALA A 452 -13.59 18.31 -1.09
C ALA A 452 -14.87 18.44 -0.25
N THR A 453 -15.44 19.63 -0.23
CA THR A 453 -16.58 19.99 0.60
C THR A 453 -17.83 20.15 -0.26
N GLN A 454 -18.94 19.56 0.17
CA GLN A 454 -20.26 19.75 -0.41
C GLN A 454 -21.04 20.74 0.45
N TRP A 455 -21.78 21.63 -0.20
CA TRP A 455 -22.66 22.63 0.45
C TRP A 455 -24.09 22.12 0.36
N SER A 456 -24.82 22.18 1.46
CA SER A 456 -26.25 21.90 1.55
C SER A 456 -26.98 23.02 2.28
N GLU A 457 -28.28 22.98 2.32
CA GLU A 457 -29.10 23.90 3.12
C GLU A 457 -28.88 23.75 4.64
N GLU A 458 -28.42 22.55 5.05
CA GLU A 458 -28.14 22.23 6.45
C GLU A 458 -26.70 22.57 6.87
N GLY A 459 -25.79 22.83 5.91
CA GLY A 459 -24.40 23.16 6.19
C GLY A 459 -23.40 22.58 5.23
N LEU A 460 -22.19 22.26 5.73
CA LEU A 460 -21.07 21.73 4.99
C LEU A 460 -20.89 20.25 5.27
N VAL A 461 -20.53 19.47 4.25
CA VAL A 461 -20.25 18.02 4.36
C VAL A 461 -18.94 17.68 3.67
N ALA A 462 -18.09 16.90 4.32
CA ALA A 462 -16.89 16.34 3.72
C ALA A 462 -16.69 14.88 4.12
N GLU A 463 -16.09 14.10 3.22
CA GLU A 463 -15.54 12.79 3.53
C GLU A 463 -14.14 12.91 4.10
N ILE A 464 -13.91 12.30 5.27
CA ILE A 464 -12.62 12.32 5.96
C ILE A 464 -11.97 10.94 5.96
N GLY A 465 -10.66 10.92 5.80
CA GLY A 465 -9.85 9.68 5.83
C GLY A 465 -9.15 9.42 7.16
N TYR A 466 -9.28 10.33 8.12
CA TYR A 466 -8.64 10.24 9.44
C TYR A 466 -9.58 10.73 10.52
N LEU A 467 -9.50 10.17 11.74
CA LEU A 467 -9.93 10.90 12.92
C LEU A 467 -8.76 11.81 13.31
N SER A 468 -8.93 13.10 13.07
CA SER A 468 -7.91 14.15 13.24
C SER A 468 -8.56 15.43 13.73
N ARG A 469 -8.07 16.57 13.35
CA ARG A 469 -8.55 17.91 13.74
C ARG A 469 -9.11 18.60 12.51
N TYR A 470 -10.31 19.16 12.60
CA TYR A 470 -10.99 19.81 11.48
C TYR A 470 -11.51 21.20 11.88
N THR A 471 -11.54 22.13 10.93
CA THR A 471 -12.10 23.46 11.09
C THR A 471 -12.74 23.90 9.78
N ILE A 472 -13.44 25.03 9.83
CA ILE A 472 -13.95 25.69 8.63
C ILE A 472 -13.00 26.83 8.27
N ALA A 473 -12.62 26.91 7.02
CA ALA A 473 -11.88 28.03 6.48
C ALA A 473 -12.56 28.55 5.21
N GLU A 474 -12.28 29.79 4.83
CA GLU A 474 -12.74 30.38 3.58
C GLU A 474 -11.55 30.54 2.64
N ASP A 475 -11.68 30.03 1.42
CA ASP A 475 -10.71 30.29 0.36
C ASP A 475 -11.15 31.52 -0.44
N ARG A 476 -10.40 32.58 -0.26
CA ARG A 476 -10.66 33.89 -0.91
C ARG A 476 -9.49 34.29 -1.84
N GLN A 477 -8.45 33.47 -1.95
CA GLN A 477 -7.28 33.78 -2.78
C GLN A 477 -7.44 33.09 -4.15
N PRO A 478 -7.41 33.86 -5.25
CA PRO A 478 -7.42 33.27 -6.57
C PRO A 478 -6.07 32.61 -6.87
N PRO A 479 -6.02 31.50 -7.66
CA PRO A 479 -4.80 30.87 -8.06
C PRO A 479 -3.90 31.80 -8.89
N VAL A 480 -2.59 31.73 -8.64
CA VAL A 480 -1.58 32.50 -9.38
C VAL A 480 -1.02 31.65 -10.51
N ILE A 481 -1.14 32.13 -11.74
CA ILE A 481 -0.61 31.47 -12.94
C ILE A 481 0.68 32.17 -13.38
N SER A 482 1.78 31.42 -13.44
CA SER A 482 3.08 31.92 -13.90
C SER A 482 3.55 31.15 -15.13
N PHE A 483 3.91 31.86 -16.20
CA PHE A 483 4.49 31.28 -17.38
C PHE A 483 5.95 30.87 -17.11
N LEU A 484 6.33 29.65 -17.41
CA LEU A 484 7.67 29.11 -17.15
C LEU A 484 8.49 28.88 -18.44
N GLY A 485 7.91 29.11 -19.63
CA GLY A 485 8.60 28.91 -20.91
C GLY A 485 7.89 27.92 -21.83
N LYS A 486 8.62 27.43 -22.82
CA LYS A 486 8.16 26.47 -23.82
C LYS A 486 8.92 25.15 -23.70
N PHE A 487 8.25 24.05 -23.96
CA PHE A 487 8.89 22.76 -24.19
C PHE A 487 9.49 22.67 -25.60
N PRO A 488 10.42 21.72 -25.86
CA PRO A 488 10.99 21.53 -27.20
C PRO A 488 9.97 21.23 -28.29
N ASP A 489 8.80 20.67 -27.96
CA ASP A 489 7.69 20.39 -28.86
C ASP A 489 6.78 21.60 -29.13
N GLY A 490 7.16 22.78 -28.59
CA GLY A 490 6.41 24.03 -28.73
C GLY A 490 5.27 24.22 -27.75
N SER A 491 4.94 23.25 -26.89
CA SER A 491 3.94 23.40 -25.85
C SER A 491 4.37 24.38 -24.76
N LEU A 492 3.40 25.08 -24.15
CA LEU A 492 3.66 26.11 -23.14
C LEU A 492 3.68 25.48 -21.75
N LYS A 493 4.62 25.94 -20.92
CA LYS A 493 4.76 25.51 -19.52
C LYS A 493 4.29 26.62 -18.60
N PHE A 494 3.30 26.31 -17.76
CA PHE A 494 2.81 27.20 -16.72
C PHE A 494 2.96 26.55 -15.35
N LYS A 495 3.18 27.37 -14.33
CA LYS A 495 3.04 26.99 -12.92
C LYS A 495 1.76 27.62 -12.40
N ILE A 496 0.87 26.82 -11.87
CA ILE A 496 -0.30 27.26 -11.12
C ILE A 496 0.02 27.02 -9.65
N LYS A 497 -0.19 28.07 -8.85
CA LYS A 497 -0.04 28.01 -7.40
C LYS A 497 -1.33 28.56 -6.80
N ASP A 498 -1.94 27.73 -5.99
CA ASP A 498 -3.12 28.04 -5.19
C ASP A 498 -2.75 28.05 -3.72
#